data_08635b6e2477c242b0f191bfc1ece7d0
#
_entry.id   08635b6e2477c242b0f191bfc1ece7d0
#
_cell.length_a   1.000
_cell.length_b   1.000
_cell.length_c   1.000
_cell.angle_alpha   90.00
_cell.angle_beta   90.00
_cell.angle_gamma   90.00
#
_symmetry.space_group_name_H-M   'P 1'
#
loop_
_entity.id
_entity.type
_entity.pdbx_description
1 polymer ?
#
loop_
_entity_poly.entity_id
_entity_poly.type
_entity_poly.pdbx_seq_one_letter_code
_entity_poly.pdbx_strand_id
1 'polypeptide(L)'
;MGEVGAAELIQPTEVDLVHAYALCARMFGFSLLYLEAGSGADTPVHPELIAKAASVDGLTLLVGGGLRSPDDVRTAVEAGAKWIVTGTVTEDASSLDELRSRLTGLVQACRA
;
A
#
# COMPACT_ATOMS: atom_id res chain seq x y z
N MET A 1 -10.75 -4.06 -5.47
CA MET A 1 -10.98 -5.48 -5.14
C MET A 1 -12.07 -5.71 -4.10
N GLY A 2 -12.05 -4.99 -2.98
CA GLY A 2 -13.05 -5.13 -1.94
C GLY A 2 -14.48 -4.93 -2.42
N GLU A 3 -14.73 -3.89 -3.24
CA GLU A 3 -16.05 -3.61 -3.80
C GLU A 3 -16.52 -4.71 -4.73
N VAL A 4 -15.61 -5.21 -5.58
CA VAL A 4 -15.90 -6.29 -6.53
C VAL A 4 -16.18 -7.58 -5.78
N GLY A 5 -15.42 -7.86 -4.72
CA GLY A 5 -15.59 -9.05 -3.90
C GLY A 5 -16.67 -8.93 -2.83
N ALA A 6 -17.41 -7.81 -2.79
CA ALA A 6 -18.41 -7.51 -1.74
C ALA A 6 -17.82 -7.54 -0.33
N ALA A 7 -16.52 -7.27 -0.18
CA ALA A 7 -15.88 -7.19 1.12
C ALA A 7 -16.27 -5.90 1.85
N GLU A 8 -16.28 -5.95 3.16
CA GLU A 8 -16.49 -4.76 3.98
C GLU A 8 -15.20 -3.96 4.06
N LEU A 9 -15.20 -2.75 3.50
CA LEU A 9 -14.02 -1.92 3.40
C LEU A 9 -13.70 -1.22 4.73
N ILE A 10 -12.41 -1.19 5.08
CA ILE A 10 -11.94 -0.43 6.23
C ILE A 10 -11.80 1.03 5.82
N GLN A 11 -12.47 1.92 6.53
CA GLN A 11 -12.45 3.35 6.25
C GLN A 11 -11.16 4.02 6.77
N PRO A 12 -10.74 5.15 6.18
CA PRO A 12 -9.53 5.85 6.62
C PRO A 12 -9.51 6.27 8.09
N THR A 13 -10.70 6.42 8.69
CA THR A 13 -10.83 6.79 10.11
C THR A 13 -10.76 5.60 11.06
N GLU A 14 -10.79 4.37 10.54
CA GLU A 14 -10.85 3.15 11.35
C GLU A 14 -9.45 2.64 11.71
N VAL A 15 -8.64 3.52 12.30
CA VAL A 15 -7.25 3.24 12.68
C VAL A 15 -7.15 2.10 13.70
N ASP A 16 -8.07 2.07 14.66
CA ASP A 16 -8.08 1.03 15.69
C ASP A 16 -8.43 -0.34 15.11
N LEU A 17 -9.28 -0.38 14.08
CA LEU A 17 -9.64 -1.62 13.41
C LEU A 17 -8.43 -2.21 12.67
N VAL A 18 -7.68 -1.38 11.96
CA VAL A 18 -6.44 -1.82 11.29
C VAL A 18 -5.43 -2.33 12.32
N HIS A 19 -5.31 -1.65 13.45
CA HIS A 19 -4.43 -2.10 14.54
C HIS A 19 -4.82 -3.47 15.06
N ALA A 20 -6.12 -3.70 15.25
CA ALA A 20 -6.63 -5.00 15.69
C ALA A 20 -6.31 -6.11 14.68
N TYR A 21 -6.50 -5.86 13.39
CA TYR A 21 -6.13 -6.83 12.36
C TYR A 21 -4.63 -7.12 12.35
N ALA A 22 -3.80 -6.09 12.52
CA ALA A 22 -2.35 -6.28 12.57
C ALA A 22 -1.92 -7.12 13.77
N LEU A 23 -2.52 -6.88 14.93
CA LEU A 23 -2.28 -7.70 16.12
C LEU A 23 -2.73 -9.14 15.90
N CYS A 24 -3.90 -9.35 15.30
CA CYS A 24 -4.37 -10.69 14.96
C CYS A 24 -3.40 -11.40 14.02
N ALA A 25 -2.89 -10.72 13.02
CA ALA A 25 -1.91 -11.29 12.08
C ALA A 25 -0.69 -11.84 12.86
N ARG A 26 -0.18 -11.06 13.82
CA ARG A 26 0.93 -11.50 14.65
C ARG A 26 0.56 -12.67 15.56
N MET A 27 -0.63 -12.65 16.13
CA MET A 27 -1.11 -13.76 16.98
C MET A 27 -1.19 -15.06 16.22
N PHE A 28 -1.54 -15.03 14.93
CA PHE A 28 -1.56 -16.20 14.06
C PHE A 28 -0.18 -16.57 13.51
N GLY A 29 0.85 -15.81 13.85
CA GLY A 29 2.22 -16.10 13.41
C GLY A 29 2.59 -15.56 12.03
N PHE A 30 1.77 -14.68 11.44
CA PHE A 30 2.10 -14.04 10.16
C PHE A 30 3.19 -12.99 10.37
N SER A 31 4.11 -12.91 9.42
CA SER A 31 5.17 -11.89 9.39
C SER A 31 4.93 -10.83 8.32
N LEU A 32 4.00 -11.06 7.39
CA LEU A 32 3.65 -10.13 6.32
C LEU A 32 2.19 -9.71 6.45
N LEU A 33 1.94 -8.43 6.22
CA LEU A 33 0.58 -7.90 6.15
C LEU A 33 0.45 -7.00 4.93
N TYR A 34 -0.55 -7.25 4.10
CA TYR A 34 -0.79 -6.50 2.88
C TYR A 34 -1.99 -5.57 3.05
N LEU A 35 -1.73 -4.27 2.94
CA LEU A 35 -2.77 -3.25 2.94
C LEU A 35 -3.06 -2.87 1.49
N GLU A 36 -4.26 -3.17 1.02
CA GLU A 36 -4.64 -3.04 -0.38
C GLU A 36 -5.82 -2.09 -0.55
N ALA A 37 -5.65 -1.06 -1.38
CA ALA A 37 -6.74 -0.13 -1.72
C ALA A 37 -7.56 -0.60 -2.94
N GLY A 38 -7.08 -1.61 -3.66
CA GLY A 38 -7.69 -2.10 -4.89
C GLY A 38 -6.96 -1.60 -6.13
N SER A 39 -6.82 -2.46 -7.14
CA SER A 39 -6.22 -2.07 -8.43
C SER A 39 -7.02 -0.93 -9.05
N GLY A 40 -6.33 0.13 -9.46
CA GLY A 40 -6.97 1.29 -10.06
C GLY A 40 -7.77 2.15 -9.11
N ALA A 41 -7.61 1.96 -7.79
CA ALA A 41 -8.28 2.80 -6.79
C ALA A 41 -7.97 4.27 -7.00
N ASP A 42 -8.93 5.14 -6.71
CA ASP A 42 -8.75 6.59 -6.86
C ASP A 42 -7.74 7.14 -5.85
N THR A 43 -7.68 6.56 -4.66
CA THR A 43 -6.75 6.96 -3.62
C THR A 43 -6.02 5.75 -3.07
N PRO A 44 -4.74 5.91 -2.70
CA PRO A 44 -4.00 4.83 -2.02
C PRO A 44 -4.46 4.64 -0.58
N VAL A 45 -3.93 3.60 0.07
CA VAL A 45 -4.16 3.37 1.50
C VAL A 45 -3.72 4.61 2.28
N HIS A 46 -4.57 5.07 3.20
CA HIS A 46 -4.29 6.26 3.98
C HIS A 46 -3.04 6.05 4.87
N PRO A 47 -2.12 7.04 4.91
CA PRO A 47 -0.85 6.87 5.65
C PRO A 47 -1.04 6.61 7.15
N GLU A 48 -2.11 7.11 7.77
CA GLU A 48 -2.38 6.83 9.17
C GLU A 48 -2.67 5.34 9.42
N LEU A 49 -3.33 4.67 8.47
CA LEU A 49 -3.57 3.22 8.56
C LEU A 49 -2.25 2.45 8.43
N ILE A 50 -1.39 2.87 7.51
CA ILE A 50 -0.07 2.26 7.32
C ILE A 50 0.76 2.42 8.60
N ALA A 51 0.82 3.63 9.14
CA ALA A 51 1.59 3.93 10.34
C ALA A 51 1.10 3.10 11.54
N LYS A 52 -0.22 2.96 11.67
CA LYS A 52 -0.79 2.19 12.78
C LYS A 52 -0.45 0.71 12.68
N ALA A 53 -0.57 0.13 11.49
CA ALA A 53 -0.18 -1.25 11.26
C ALA A 53 1.32 -1.44 11.47
N ALA A 54 2.14 -0.48 11.03
CA ALA A 54 3.59 -0.52 11.18
C ALA A 54 4.04 -0.45 12.64
N SER A 55 3.19 0.07 13.53
CA SER A 55 3.49 0.13 14.95
C SER A 55 3.50 -1.24 15.64
N VAL A 56 2.98 -2.28 14.98
CA VAL A 56 2.97 -3.64 15.50
C VAL A 56 4.30 -4.32 15.14
N ASP A 57 5.07 -4.68 16.15
CA ASP A 57 6.38 -5.31 15.95
C ASP A 57 6.26 -6.67 15.27
N GLY A 58 7.22 -6.95 14.41
CA GLY A 58 7.32 -8.24 13.74
C GLY A 58 6.53 -8.35 12.45
N LEU A 59 5.85 -7.30 12.01
CA LEU A 59 5.16 -7.27 10.72
C LEU A 59 5.98 -6.48 9.69
N THR A 60 6.06 -7.05 8.49
CA THR A 60 6.54 -6.35 7.30
C THR A 60 5.31 -5.98 6.46
N LEU A 61 5.14 -4.69 6.19
CA LEU A 61 3.97 -4.21 5.47
C LEU A 61 4.22 -4.12 3.98
N LEU A 62 3.27 -4.69 3.21
CA LEU A 62 3.15 -4.49 1.78
C LEU A 62 1.97 -3.54 1.56
N VAL A 63 2.14 -2.55 0.71
CA VAL A 63 1.08 -1.57 0.40
C VAL A 63 0.90 -1.48 -1.10
N GLY A 64 -0.33 -1.53 -1.55
CA GLY A 64 -0.66 -1.43 -2.97
C GLY A 64 -2.03 -0.84 -3.22
N GLY A 65 -2.28 -0.57 -4.49
CA GLY A 65 -3.53 0.03 -4.94
C GLY A 65 -3.49 1.55 -4.90
N GLY A 66 -3.80 2.20 -6.01
CA GLY A 66 -3.88 3.66 -6.11
C GLY A 66 -2.56 4.41 -6.08
N LEU A 67 -1.44 3.73 -6.05
CA LEU A 67 -0.12 4.35 -6.05
C LEU A 67 0.29 4.70 -7.48
N ARG A 68 0.20 5.97 -7.84
CA ARG A 68 0.42 6.44 -9.22
C ARG A 68 1.61 7.35 -9.41
N SER A 69 2.11 7.95 -8.34
CA SER A 69 3.20 8.93 -8.41
C SER A 69 4.31 8.60 -7.43
N PRO A 70 5.52 9.15 -7.66
CA PRO A 70 6.60 9.03 -6.68
C PRO A 70 6.22 9.58 -5.29
N ASP A 71 5.38 10.62 -5.24
CA ASP A 71 4.94 11.17 -3.97
C ASP A 71 4.03 10.21 -3.21
N ASP A 72 3.14 9.49 -3.91
CA ASP A 72 2.31 8.45 -3.30
C ASP A 72 3.18 7.37 -2.66
N VAL A 73 4.20 6.92 -3.39
CA VAL A 73 5.14 5.90 -2.90
C VAL A 73 5.92 6.41 -1.70
N ARG A 74 6.42 7.64 -1.78
CA ARG A 74 7.20 8.23 -0.68
C ARG A 74 6.36 8.33 0.58
N THR A 75 5.11 8.78 0.46
CA THR A 75 4.18 8.87 1.59
C THR A 75 3.97 7.51 2.25
N ALA A 76 3.77 6.47 1.45
CA ALA A 76 3.58 5.11 1.98
C ALA A 76 4.84 4.59 2.67
N VAL A 77 6.02 4.81 2.08
CA VAL A 77 7.29 4.38 2.66
C VAL A 77 7.57 5.10 3.98
N GLU A 78 7.35 6.41 4.02
CA GLU A 78 7.53 7.20 5.24
C GLU A 78 6.58 6.76 6.35
N ALA A 79 5.39 6.31 5.99
CA ALA A 79 4.42 5.80 6.95
C ALA A 79 4.77 4.41 7.49
N GLY A 80 5.64 3.66 6.81
CA GLY A 80 6.11 2.37 7.31
C GLY A 80 6.01 1.20 6.32
N ALA A 81 5.58 1.43 5.09
CA ALA A 81 5.54 0.39 4.07
C ALA A 81 6.97 -0.06 3.72
N LYS A 82 7.18 -1.35 3.63
CA LYS A 82 8.47 -1.92 3.24
C LYS A 82 8.47 -2.42 1.80
N TRP A 83 7.32 -2.86 1.32
CA TRP A 83 7.14 -3.31 -0.06
C TRP A 83 5.99 -2.53 -0.69
N ILE A 84 6.21 -2.07 -1.92
CA ILE A 84 5.21 -1.32 -2.68
C ILE A 84 4.79 -2.17 -3.87
N VAL A 85 3.48 -2.29 -4.07
CA VAL A 85 2.91 -3.02 -5.20
C VAL A 85 2.21 -2.02 -6.11
N THR A 86 2.58 -2.02 -7.38
CA THR A 86 1.96 -1.17 -8.40
C THR A 86 1.45 -2.02 -9.56
N GLY A 87 0.40 -1.56 -10.20
CA GLY A 87 -0.19 -2.27 -11.32
C GLY A 87 -0.62 -1.30 -12.43
N THR A 88 -1.75 -0.62 -12.26
CA THR A 88 -2.34 0.23 -13.28
C THR A 88 -1.37 1.26 -13.87
N VAL A 89 -0.49 1.84 -13.03
CA VAL A 89 0.50 2.82 -13.49
C VAL A 89 1.46 2.24 -14.53
N THR A 90 1.71 0.92 -14.48
CA THR A 90 2.54 0.25 -15.47
C THR A 90 1.75 -0.17 -16.70
N GLU A 91 0.49 -0.51 -16.52
CA GLU A 91 -0.41 -0.94 -17.60
C GLU A 91 -0.83 0.21 -18.50
N ASP A 92 -0.97 1.42 -17.95
CA ASP A 92 -1.41 2.61 -18.67
C ASP A 92 -0.31 3.31 -19.46
N ALA A 93 0.93 2.84 -19.38
CA ALA A 93 2.04 3.47 -20.10
C ALA A 93 1.86 3.29 -21.61
N SER A 94 2.05 4.38 -22.36
CA SER A 94 1.84 4.40 -23.81
C SER A 94 3.06 3.93 -24.60
N SER A 95 4.22 3.82 -23.97
CA SER A 95 5.46 3.37 -24.60
C SER A 95 6.40 2.76 -23.58
N LEU A 96 7.44 2.05 -24.06
CA LEU A 96 8.46 1.49 -23.17
C LEU A 96 9.28 2.59 -22.48
N ASP A 97 9.52 3.70 -23.15
CA ASP A 97 10.25 4.82 -22.56
C ASP A 97 9.44 5.46 -21.42
N GLU A 98 8.14 5.63 -21.62
CA GLU A 98 7.25 6.13 -20.57
C GLU A 98 7.21 5.16 -19.39
N LEU A 99 7.08 3.87 -19.65
CA LEU A 99 7.08 2.84 -18.61
C LEU A 99 8.38 2.90 -17.81
N ARG A 100 9.52 2.96 -18.49
CA ARG A 100 10.83 3.04 -17.83
C ARG A 100 10.93 4.29 -16.95
N SER A 101 10.48 5.43 -17.45
CA SER A 101 10.50 6.68 -16.71
C SER A 101 9.65 6.60 -15.45
N ARG A 102 8.43 6.06 -15.57
CA ARG A 102 7.54 5.87 -14.42
C ARG A 102 8.14 4.95 -13.38
N LEU A 103 8.63 3.78 -13.79
CA LEU A 103 9.22 2.80 -12.88
C LEU A 103 10.46 3.35 -12.19
N THR A 104 11.30 4.08 -12.92
CA THR A 104 12.49 4.71 -12.34
C THR A 104 12.10 5.67 -11.22
N GLY A 105 11.10 6.52 -11.46
CA GLY A 105 10.62 7.47 -10.44
C GLY A 105 10.08 6.76 -9.20
N LEU A 106 9.30 5.71 -9.38
CA LEU A 106 8.73 4.95 -8.27
C LEU A 106 9.82 4.24 -7.46
N VAL A 107 10.79 3.62 -8.14
CA VAL A 107 11.90 2.92 -7.48
C VAL A 107 12.77 3.90 -6.68
N GLN A 108 13.04 5.07 -7.24
CA GLN A 108 13.81 6.10 -6.52
C GLN A 108 13.07 6.59 -5.28
N ALA A 109 11.75 6.72 -5.36
CA ALA A 109 10.92 7.11 -4.21
C ALA A 109 11.00 6.07 -3.08
N CYS A 110 11.14 4.78 -3.42
CA CYS A 110 11.28 3.72 -2.42
C CYS A 110 12.60 3.80 -1.64
N ARG A 111 13.62 4.42 -2.23
CA ARG A 111 14.96 4.52 -1.64
C ARG A 111 15.19 5.80 -0.83
N ALA A 112 14.23 6.67 -0.88
CA ALA A 112 14.35 7.98 -0.21
C ALA A 112 14.29 7.87 1.31
#